data_3909f4412e9145f994c9354e18e76550
#
_entry.id   3909f4412e9145f994c9354e18e76550
#
_cell.length_a   1.000
_cell.length_b   1.000
_cell.length_c   1.000
_cell.angle_alpha   90.00
_cell.angle_beta   90.00
_cell.angle_gamma   90.00
#
_symmetry.space_group_name_H-M   'P 1'
#
loop_
_entity.id
_entity.type
_entity.pdbx_description
1 polymer ?
#
loop_
_entity_poly.entity_id
_entity_poly.type
_entity_poly.pdbx_seq_one_letter_code
_entity_poly.pdbx_strand_id
1 'polypeptide(L)'
;MKHFRTISITFIVVIAALFGCNICYLVNLYHSIRSDVERQVMTAMADADIDDMWERADRVNRAVIAAREAAGAAGDSLEIDRPASVSGVKDDEGNFVTTSTNKDGSVEVNKTPLRRDRSYSNQMVNDMSHQMHSNMDRYVDFNLTIMDSILVERLADRNIHPDFLAVEIVGKNGDIVRSSIHVPASASGYDVFSLCFNPEAGLYYRAYMTPLTGHIFSEMAGVVFTVFLLMFTFALAFMYLFRTVARLRTIEEMKDDFVSNMTHELKTPIAIAYSANDALLNYDAGNNPAKREEYLTIANKQLRRLGELVESILAMSMERRRSMQLKMERIPLRPFVEEIAAAQRMRKEKAITIDVSIPDSTTALSDKVHLANVLGNLIDNAIKYSGNRVAIAIYGNHDGITVADNGIGIPAKSIPYLFNKFYRVPHGNRQDVRGYGIGLYYVKSILDKMGWTIAVKSTEGEGSVFTIKFSKDEP
;
A
#
# COMPACT_ATOMS: atom_id res chain seq x y z
N MET A 1 5.74 26.77 -3.10
CA MET A 1 6.57 25.89 -2.24
C MET A 1 6.00 25.64 -0.86
N LYS A 2 5.52 26.65 -0.11
CA LYS A 2 5.02 26.47 1.27
C LYS A 2 3.83 25.49 1.39
N HIS A 3 2.79 25.64 0.58
CA HIS A 3 1.59 24.80 0.65
C HIS A 3 1.83 23.31 0.37
N PHE A 4 2.71 22.95 -0.58
CA PHE A 4 3.03 21.55 -0.86
C PHE A 4 3.79 20.90 0.30
N ARG A 5 4.74 21.62 0.88
CA ARG A 5 5.48 21.17 2.06
C ARG A 5 4.56 20.95 3.25
N THR A 6 3.58 21.86 3.44
CA THR A 6 2.55 21.72 4.47
C THR A 6 1.69 20.48 4.24
N ILE A 7 1.16 20.27 3.02
CA ILE A 7 0.35 19.09 2.68
C ILE A 7 1.14 17.79 2.92
N SER A 8 2.41 17.73 2.48
CA SER A 8 3.26 16.55 2.70
C SER A 8 3.51 16.29 4.19
N ILE A 9 3.78 17.33 4.98
CA ILE A 9 3.99 17.20 6.43
C ILE A 9 2.70 16.75 7.12
N THR A 10 1.57 17.38 6.83
CA THR A 10 0.27 17.00 7.41
C THR A 10 -0.04 15.53 7.11
N PHE A 11 0.25 15.08 5.89
CA PHE A 11 0.01 13.71 5.50
C PHE A 11 0.91 12.71 6.22
N ILE A 12 2.21 13.00 6.36
CA ILE A 12 3.15 12.17 7.13
C ILE A 12 2.67 12.05 8.59
N VAL A 13 2.19 13.15 9.18
CA VAL A 13 1.64 13.16 10.54
C VAL A 13 0.39 12.27 10.65
N VAL A 14 -0.52 12.35 9.67
CA VAL A 14 -1.73 11.50 9.64
C VAL A 14 -1.37 10.02 9.52
N ILE A 15 -0.43 9.65 8.64
CA ILE A 15 0.04 8.26 8.53
C ILE A 15 0.69 7.79 9.83
N ALA A 16 1.55 8.60 10.43
CA ALA A 16 2.20 8.26 11.69
C ALA A 16 1.18 8.07 12.83
N ALA A 17 0.16 8.91 12.89
CA ALA A 17 -0.94 8.78 13.85
C ALA A 17 -1.75 7.50 13.63
N LEU A 18 -2.13 7.20 12.37
CA LEU A 18 -2.84 5.95 12.02
C LEU A 18 -2.01 4.72 12.36
N PHE A 19 -0.70 4.74 12.09
CA PHE A 19 0.21 3.67 12.45
C PHE A 19 0.29 3.47 13.96
N GLY A 20 0.43 4.56 14.72
CA GLY A 20 0.42 4.54 16.19
C GLY A 20 -0.89 3.97 16.75
N CYS A 21 -2.05 4.39 16.24
CA CYS A 21 -3.36 3.86 16.64
C CYS A 21 -3.48 2.36 16.35
N ASN A 22 -2.99 1.89 15.21
CA ASN A 22 -3.02 0.45 14.86
C ASN A 22 -2.10 -0.36 15.78
N ILE A 23 -0.90 0.12 16.13
CA ILE A 23 -0.04 -0.55 17.09
C ILE A 23 -0.73 -0.65 18.46
N CYS A 24 -1.30 0.45 18.96
CA CYS A 24 -2.05 0.44 20.21
C CYS A 24 -3.23 -0.55 20.17
N TYR A 25 -3.95 -0.60 19.06
CA TYR A 25 -5.03 -1.57 18.86
C TYR A 25 -4.54 -3.01 18.93
N LEU A 26 -3.45 -3.36 18.21
CA LEU A 26 -2.89 -4.71 18.19
C LEU A 26 -2.36 -5.13 19.57
N VAL A 27 -1.73 -4.21 20.31
CA VAL A 27 -1.27 -4.47 21.68
C VAL A 27 -2.45 -4.73 22.61
N ASN A 28 -3.51 -3.90 22.53
CA ASN A 28 -4.71 -4.12 23.33
C ASN A 28 -5.42 -5.44 22.98
N LEU A 29 -5.48 -5.78 21.69
CA LEU A 29 -6.03 -7.04 21.21
C LEU A 29 -5.23 -8.24 21.77
N TYR A 30 -3.90 -8.16 21.72
CA TYR A 30 -3.03 -9.18 22.31
C TYR A 30 -3.34 -9.41 23.79
N HIS A 31 -3.42 -8.34 24.59
CA HIS A 31 -3.74 -8.44 26.01
C HIS A 31 -5.14 -8.99 26.26
N SER A 32 -6.12 -8.62 25.44
CA SER A 32 -7.50 -9.12 25.53
C SER A 32 -7.56 -10.61 25.25
N ILE A 33 -6.96 -11.07 24.15
CA ILE A 33 -6.94 -12.51 23.79
C ILE A 33 -6.16 -13.30 24.83
N ARG A 34 -5.00 -12.79 25.27
CA ARG A 34 -4.21 -13.43 26.32
C ARG A 34 -5.04 -13.65 27.59
N SER A 35 -5.72 -12.62 28.07
CA SER A 35 -6.57 -12.72 29.27
C SER A 35 -7.73 -13.69 29.07
N ASP A 36 -8.27 -13.78 27.84
CA ASP A 36 -9.33 -14.74 27.54
C ASP A 36 -8.82 -16.18 27.53
N VAL A 37 -7.66 -16.43 26.90
CA VAL A 37 -7.01 -17.75 26.89
C VAL A 37 -6.62 -18.18 28.31
N GLU A 38 -6.03 -17.29 29.11
CA GLU A 38 -5.71 -17.57 30.52
C GLU A 38 -6.96 -17.97 31.30
N ARG A 39 -8.09 -17.31 31.07
CA ARG A 39 -9.38 -17.66 31.70
C ARG A 39 -9.91 -19.01 31.22
N GLN A 40 -9.77 -19.33 29.93
CA GLN A 40 -10.14 -20.62 29.36
C GLN A 40 -9.30 -21.76 29.98
N VAL A 41 -8.00 -21.56 30.17
CA VAL A 41 -7.12 -22.52 30.84
C VAL A 41 -7.57 -22.74 32.30
N MET A 42 -7.84 -21.68 33.05
CA MET A 42 -8.31 -21.80 34.44
C MET A 42 -9.65 -22.53 34.53
N THR A 43 -10.56 -22.29 33.57
CA THR A 43 -11.82 -23.01 33.49
C THR A 43 -11.61 -24.48 33.14
N ALA A 44 -10.69 -24.79 32.20
CA ALA A 44 -10.33 -26.18 31.86
C ALA A 44 -9.75 -26.94 33.08
N MET A 45 -8.91 -26.27 33.89
CA MET A 45 -8.38 -26.85 35.12
C MET A 45 -9.50 -27.15 36.15
N ALA A 46 -10.47 -26.24 36.27
CA ALA A 46 -11.60 -26.46 37.21
C ALA A 46 -12.52 -27.61 36.73
N ASP A 47 -12.78 -27.68 35.38
CA ASP A 47 -13.56 -28.78 34.82
C ASP A 47 -12.82 -30.13 34.97
N ALA A 48 -11.50 -30.14 34.75
CA ALA A 48 -10.67 -31.32 34.91
C ALA A 48 -10.63 -31.81 36.38
N ASP A 49 -10.62 -30.89 37.34
CA ASP A 49 -10.73 -31.18 38.75
C ASP A 49 -12.05 -31.90 39.11
N ILE A 50 -13.16 -31.41 38.59
CA ILE A 50 -14.47 -32.03 38.78
C ILE A 50 -14.51 -33.44 38.16
N ASP A 51 -13.97 -33.61 36.96
CA ASP A 51 -13.93 -34.90 36.27
C ASP A 51 -13.04 -35.91 37.01
N ASP A 52 -11.89 -35.49 37.53
CA ASP A 52 -11.02 -36.36 38.39
C ASP A 52 -11.76 -36.77 39.65
N MET A 53 -12.51 -35.88 40.28
CA MET A 53 -13.34 -36.23 41.42
C MET A 53 -14.38 -37.30 41.11
N TRP A 54 -15.09 -37.15 39.99
CA TRP A 54 -16.07 -38.16 39.57
C TRP A 54 -15.42 -39.50 39.29
N GLU A 55 -14.28 -39.54 38.65
CA GLU A 55 -13.57 -40.77 38.37
C GLU A 55 -13.03 -41.43 39.66
N ARG A 56 -12.56 -40.63 40.61
CA ARG A 56 -12.19 -41.14 41.96
C ARG A 56 -13.38 -41.71 42.70
N ALA A 57 -14.53 -41.03 42.68
CA ALA A 57 -15.78 -41.51 43.29
C ALA A 57 -16.23 -42.83 42.69
N ASP A 58 -16.15 -42.97 41.36
CA ASP A 58 -16.52 -44.21 40.68
C ASP A 58 -15.57 -45.37 40.96
N ARG A 59 -14.25 -45.09 41.08
CA ARG A 59 -13.27 -46.09 41.53
C ARG A 59 -13.57 -46.60 42.94
N VAL A 60 -13.93 -45.71 43.87
CA VAL A 60 -14.34 -46.13 45.24
C VAL A 60 -15.61 -46.97 45.17
N ASN A 61 -16.61 -46.54 44.42
CA ASN A 61 -17.86 -47.27 44.30
C ASN A 61 -17.66 -48.68 43.73
N ARG A 62 -16.84 -48.80 42.67
CA ARG A 62 -16.45 -50.09 42.08
C ARG A 62 -15.73 -50.99 43.10
N ALA A 63 -14.79 -50.42 43.88
CA ALA A 63 -14.06 -51.17 44.92
C ALA A 63 -15.02 -51.65 46.05
N VAL A 64 -15.96 -50.79 46.44
CA VAL A 64 -16.98 -51.15 47.44
C VAL A 64 -17.94 -52.24 46.90
N ILE A 65 -18.35 -52.17 45.65
CA ILE A 65 -19.17 -53.21 45.03
C ILE A 65 -18.42 -54.53 44.96
N ALA A 66 -17.17 -54.52 44.47
CA ALA A 66 -16.30 -55.70 44.39
C ALA A 66 -16.04 -56.31 45.79
N ALA A 67 -15.79 -55.47 46.83
CA ALA A 67 -15.64 -55.92 48.18
C ALA A 67 -16.90 -56.55 48.74
N ARG A 68 -18.10 -56.02 48.42
CA ARG A 68 -19.38 -56.61 48.77
C ARG A 68 -19.64 -57.93 48.08
N GLU A 69 -19.34 -58.03 46.79
CA GLU A 69 -19.49 -59.27 46.04
C GLU A 69 -18.57 -60.34 46.62
N ALA A 70 -17.34 -59.97 46.98
CA ALA A 70 -16.41 -60.88 47.66
C ALA A 70 -16.87 -61.26 49.07
N ALA A 71 -17.38 -60.32 49.89
CA ALA A 71 -17.92 -60.58 51.23
C ALA A 71 -19.24 -61.35 51.19
N GLY A 72 -20.12 -61.07 50.24
CA GLY A 72 -21.36 -61.84 50.02
C GLY A 72 -21.12 -63.31 49.69
N ALA A 73 -20.01 -63.63 49.04
CA ALA A 73 -19.53 -64.96 48.81
C ALA A 73 -19.00 -65.65 50.13
N ALA A 74 -18.65 -64.85 51.15
CA ALA A 74 -18.11 -65.30 52.46
C ALA A 74 -19.13 -65.26 53.61
N GLY A 75 -20.37 -64.85 53.37
CA GLY A 75 -21.46 -64.89 54.33
C GLY A 75 -21.41 -63.82 55.46
N ASP A 76 -20.63 -62.78 55.30
CA ASP A 76 -20.49 -61.72 56.32
C ASP A 76 -21.20 -60.41 55.82
N SER A 77 -22.25 -60.01 56.53
CA SER A 77 -23.00 -58.80 56.29
C SER A 77 -22.28 -57.60 56.86
N LEU A 78 -21.48 -56.90 56.01
CA LEU A 78 -20.92 -55.59 56.31
C LEU A 78 -22.03 -54.53 56.31
N GLU A 79 -22.42 -54.12 57.52
CA GLU A 79 -23.35 -53.01 57.72
C GLU A 79 -22.61 -51.70 57.43
N ILE A 80 -22.72 -51.22 56.18
CA ILE A 80 -22.19 -49.91 55.80
C ILE A 80 -23.24 -48.86 56.15
N ASP A 81 -22.85 -47.94 57.00
CA ASP A 81 -23.66 -46.83 57.48
C ASP A 81 -24.12 -45.96 56.27
N ARG A 82 -25.33 -46.15 55.78
CA ARG A 82 -25.94 -45.34 54.72
C ARG A 82 -26.41 -44.03 55.31
N PRO A 83 -26.06 -42.88 54.73
CA PRO A 83 -26.87 -41.68 54.96
C PRO A 83 -28.30 -41.95 54.46
N ALA A 84 -29.27 -41.48 55.21
CA ALA A 84 -30.66 -41.55 54.82
C ALA A 84 -30.90 -40.85 53.48
N SER A 85 -31.91 -41.27 52.72
CA SER A 85 -32.17 -40.82 51.37
C SER A 85 -32.22 -39.29 51.26
N VAL A 86 -31.39 -38.76 50.35
CA VAL A 86 -31.46 -37.34 49.96
C VAL A 86 -32.25 -37.25 48.68
N SER A 87 -33.36 -36.52 48.70
CA SER A 87 -34.11 -36.19 47.51
C SER A 87 -34.07 -34.66 47.25
N GLY A 88 -33.78 -34.26 46.03
CA GLY A 88 -33.80 -32.86 45.64
C GLY A 88 -34.93 -32.61 44.62
N VAL A 89 -35.79 -31.65 44.90
CA VAL A 89 -36.87 -31.23 44.02
C VAL A 89 -36.80 -29.71 43.82
N LYS A 90 -37.14 -29.23 42.62
CA LYS A 90 -37.23 -27.81 42.34
C LYS A 90 -38.63 -27.34 42.72
N ASP A 91 -38.76 -26.32 43.60
CA ASP A 91 -40.07 -25.75 43.95
C ASP A 91 -40.61 -24.81 42.82
N ASP A 92 -41.88 -24.42 42.94
CA ASP A 92 -42.55 -23.57 41.98
C ASP A 92 -41.97 -22.15 41.90
N GLU A 93 -41.18 -21.74 42.89
CA GLU A 93 -40.45 -20.46 42.94
C GLU A 93 -39.07 -20.56 42.30
N GLY A 94 -38.67 -21.77 41.87
CA GLY A 94 -37.39 -21.99 41.19
C GLY A 94 -36.21 -22.23 42.16
N ASN A 95 -36.46 -22.47 43.44
CA ASN A 95 -35.45 -22.83 44.41
C ASN A 95 -35.18 -24.34 44.40
N PHE A 96 -33.95 -24.76 44.72
CA PHE A 96 -33.63 -26.14 44.88
C PHE A 96 -33.88 -26.56 46.37
N VAL A 97 -34.82 -27.46 46.57
CA VAL A 97 -35.17 -27.98 47.91
C VAL A 97 -34.56 -29.35 48.09
N THR A 98 -33.57 -29.44 48.97
CA THR A 98 -33.02 -30.74 49.39
C THR A 98 -33.67 -31.19 50.70
N THR A 99 -34.23 -32.36 50.64
CA THR A 99 -34.83 -33.02 51.82
C THR A 99 -33.91 -34.17 52.21
N SER A 100 -33.32 -34.09 53.39
CA SER A 100 -32.54 -35.19 54.00
C SER A 100 -33.29 -35.74 55.19
N THR A 101 -33.49 -37.05 55.20
CA THR A 101 -34.12 -37.73 56.32
C THR A 101 -33.00 -38.38 57.15
N ASN A 102 -32.85 -38.00 58.41
CA ASN A 102 -31.88 -38.59 59.33
C ASN A 102 -32.35 -39.94 59.85
N LYS A 103 -31.48 -40.77 60.46
CA LYS A 103 -31.79 -42.09 60.99
C LYS A 103 -32.81 -42.06 62.13
N ASP A 104 -32.93 -40.93 62.82
CA ASP A 104 -33.89 -40.70 63.91
C ASP A 104 -35.30 -40.33 63.39
N GLY A 105 -35.47 -40.28 62.03
CA GLY A 105 -36.73 -39.90 61.40
C GLY A 105 -36.91 -38.40 61.27
N SER A 106 -35.97 -37.57 61.68
CA SER A 106 -36.02 -36.13 61.51
C SER A 106 -35.75 -35.77 60.03
N VAL A 107 -36.57 -34.86 59.50
CA VAL A 107 -36.48 -34.39 58.10
C VAL A 107 -35.91 -32.99 58.12
N GLU A 108 -34.73 -32.83 57.56
CA GLU A 108 -34.10 -31.54 57.36
C GLU A 108 -34.37 -31.04 55.93
N VAL A 109 -35.00 -29.89 55.82
CA VAL A 109 -35.34 -29.28 54.51
C VAL A 109 -34.51 -28.03 54.31
N ASN A 110 -33.57 -28.08 53.37
CA ASN A 110 -32.73 -26.94 52.99
C ASN A 110 -33.26 -26.35 51.69
N LYS A 111 -33.66 -25.07 51.70
CA LYS A 111 -34.03 -24.32 50.51
C LYS A 111 -32.86 -23.45 50.04
N THR A 112 -32.35 -23.72 48.85
CA THR A 112 -31.32 -22.94 48.24
C THR A 112 -31.91 -22.13 47.05
N PRO A 113 -31.94 -20.80 47.11
CA PRO A 113 -32.45 -19.98 46.01
C PRO A 113 -31.57 -20.08 44.76
N LEU A 114 -32.10 -20.65 43.70
CA LEU A 114 -31.44 -20.69 42.40
C LEU A 114 -31.57 -19.31 41.75
N ARG A 115 -30.69 -18.37 42.10
CA ARG A 115 -30.55 -17.15 41.33
C ARG A 115 -29.96 -17.48 39.96
N ARG A 116 -30.54 -16.96 38.89
CA ARG A 116 -30.08 -17.10 37.50
C ARG A 116 -28.77 -16.36 37.19
N ASP A 117 -28.01 -15.97 38.18
CA ASP A 117 -26.72 -15.31 38.02
C ASP A 117 -25.62 -16.35 37.85
N ARG A 118 -24.98 -16.35 36.69
CA ARG A 118 -23.82 -17.26 36.40
C ARG A 118 -22.71 -17.20 37.46
N SER A 119 -22.51 -16.05 38.10
CA SER A 119 -21.54 -15.87 39.17
C SER A 119 -21.88 -16.74 40.37
N TYR A 120 -23.15 -16.79 40.78
CA TYR A 120 -23.60 -17.59 41.91
C TYR A 120 -23.53 -19.11 41.64
N SER A 121 -23.88 -19.50 40.38
CA SER A 121 -23.79 -20.90 39.96
C SER A 121 -22.33 -21.42 40.03
N ASN A 122 -21.38 -20.61 39.55
CA ASN A 122 -19.95 -20.99 39.62
C ASN A 122 -19.42 -21.02 41.04
N GLN A 123 -19.86 -20.12 41.89
CA GLN A 123 -19.47 -20.11 43.31
C GLN A 123 -20.00 -21.34 44.04
N MET A 124 -21.24 -21.74 43.79
CA MET A 124 -21.87 -22.96 44.37
C MET A 124 -21.16 -24.24 43.92
N VAL A 125 -20.78 -24.32 42.63
CA VAL A 125 -20.01 -25.45 42.07
C VAL A 125 -18.63 -25.53 42.74
N ASN A 126 -17.94 -24.42 42.91
CA ASN A 126 -16.65 -24.38 43.62
C ASN A 126 -16.78 -24.79 45.09
N ASP A 127 -17.79 -24.30 45.81
CA ASP A 127 -18.01 -24.65 47.21
C ASP A 127 -18.32 -26.14 47.36
N MET A 128 -19.10 -26.72 46.45
CA MET A 128 -19.37 -28.16 46.40
C MET A 128 -18.09 -28.96 46.11
N SER A 129 -17.29 -28.53 45.14
CA SER A 129 -16.01 -29.16 44.80
C SER A 129 -15.08 -29.16 46.03
N HIS A 130 -14.94 -28.02 46.68
CA HIS A 130 -14.11 -27.90 47.89
C HIS A 130 -14.56 -28.83 49.03
N GLN A 131 -15.88 -28.96 49.28
CA GLN A 131 -16.41 -29.87 50.28
C GLN A 131 -16.19 -31.34 49.89
N MET A 132 -16.32 -31.69 48.64
CA MET A 132 -16.06 -33.05 48.15
C MET A 132 -14.59 -33.40 48.33
N HIS A 133 -13.66 -32.52 48.03
CA HIS A 133 -12.23 -32.72 48.27
C HIS A 133 -11.91 -32.91 49.73
N SER A 134 -12.44 -32.07 50.61
CA SER A 134 -12.23 -32.20 52.06
C SER A 134 -12.59 -33.58 52.61
N ASN A 135 -13.62 -34.19 52.02
CA ASN A 135 -14.09 -35.51 52.40
C ASN A 135 -13.36 -36.66 51.69
N MET A 136 -13.10 -36.52 50.39
CA MET A 136 -12.59 -37.60 49.52
C MET A 136 -11.06 -37.76 49.60
N ASP A 137 -10.33 -36.64 49.69
CA ASP A 137 -8.86 -36.65 49.71
C ASP A 137 -8.26 -37.40 50.89
N ARG A 138 -9.05 -37.67 51.96
CA ARG A 138 -8.64 -38.48 53.08
C ARG A 138 -8.65 -39.98 52.77
N TYR A 139 -9.43 -40.42 51.79
CA TYR A 139 -9.69 -41.84 51.53
C TYR A 139 -9.16 -42.31 50.17
N VAL A 140 -8.96 -41.39 49.22
CA VAL A 140 -8.56 -41.74 47.85
C VAL A 140 -7.40 -40.90 47.39
N ASP A 141 -6.31 -41.57 47.04
CA ASP A 141 -5.10 -40.92 46.55
C ASP A 141 -5.29 -40.26 45.15
N PHE A 142 -4.68 -39.10 44.97
CA PHE A 142 -4.60 -38.41 43.71
C PHE A 142 -3.77 -39.18 42.68
N ASN A 143 -4.27 -39.29 41.46
CA ASN A 143 -3.52 -39.82 40.34
C ASN A 143 -3.25 -38.70 39.32
N LEU A 144 -2.09 -38.06 39.40
CA LEU A 144 -1.71 -36.95 38.52
C LEU A 144 -1.64 -37.33 37.04
N THR A 145 -1.37 -38.61 36.72
CA THR A 145 -1.35 -39.07 35.32
C THR A 145 -2.77 -39.02 34.72
N ILE A 146 -3.79 -39.30 35.50
CA ILE A 146 -5.19 -39.21 35.07
C ILE A 146 -5.56 -37.71 34.91
N MET A 147 -5.19 -36.91 35.89
CA MET A 147 -5.45 -35.46 35.86
C MET A 147 -4.77 -34.78 34.66
N ASP A 148 -3.51 -35.14 34.35
CA ASP A 148 -2.82 -34.64 33.14
C ASP A 148 -3.62 -34.98 31.89
N SER A 149 -4.11 -36.23 31.76
CA SER A 149 -4.88 -36.68 30.58
C SER A 149 -6.23 -35.96 30.46
N ILE A 150 -6.95 -35.81 31.56
CA ILE A 150 -8.25 -35.09 31.57
C ILE A 150 -8.01 -33.61 31.23
N LEU A 151 -6.99 -32.99 31.77
CA LEU A 151 -6.70 -31.58 31.49
C LEU A 151 -6.32 -31.36 30.03
N VAL A 152 -5.55 -32.26 29.41
CA VAL A 152 -5.27 -32.21 27.95
C VAL A 152 -6.55 -32.28 27.15
N GLU A 153 -7.50 -33.17 27.49
CA GLU A 153 -8.78 -33.30 26.81
C GLU A 153 -9.60 -32.02 26.98
N ARG A 154 -9.71 -31.45 28.17
CA ARG A 154 -10.45 -30.23 28.44
C ARG A 154 -9.87 -28.97 27.78
N LEU A 155 -8.54 -28.93 27.63
CA LEU A 155 -7.88 -27.88 26.83
C LEU A 155 -8.14 -28.05 25.34
N ALA A 156 -8.11 -29.30 24.84
CA ALA A 156 -8.41 -29.59 23.45
C ALA A 156 -9.84 -29.21 23.06
N ASP A 157 -10.82 -29.41 23.93
CA ASP A 157 -12.22 -28.97 23.77
C ASP A 157 -12.33 -27.45 23.57
N ARG A 158 -11.34 -26.69 24.05
CA ARG A 158 -11.22 -25.23 23.90
C ARG A 158 -10.25 -24.83 22.79
N ASN A 159 -9.84 -25.79 21.96
CA ASN A 159 -8.86 -25.60 20.88
C ASN A 159 -7.47 -25.12 21.37
N ILE A 160 -7.12 -25.41 22.62
CA ILE A 160 -5.81 -25.14 23.21
C ILE A 160 -5.01 -26.43 23.23
N HIS A 161 -3.94 -26.49 22.46
CA HIS A 161 -3.09 -27.67 22.30
C HIS A 161 -1.65 -27.34 22.73
N PRO A 162 -1.31 -27.42 24.02
CA PRO A 162 0.06 -27.22 24.49
C PRO A 162 0.95 -28.38 24.04
N ASP A 163 2.15 -28.12 23.53
CA ASP A 163 3.14 -29.15 23.18
C ASP A 163 3.66 -29.90 24.42
N PHE A 164 3.59 -29.26 25.56
CA PHE A 164 3.98 -29.80 26.87
C PHE A 164 2.98 -29.36 27.91
N LEU A 165 2.59 -30.32 28.74
CA LEU A 165 1.76 -30.10 29.91
C LEU A 165 2.25 -31.02 31.05
N ALA A 166 2.38 -30.49 32.27
CA ALA A 166 2.60 -31.26 33.47
C ALA A 166 1.92 -30.59 34.65
N VAL A 167 1.36 -31.38 35.55
CA VAL A 167 0.68 -30.89 36.75
C VAL A 167 1.40 -31.37 38.02
N GLU A 168 1.49 -30.49 39.02
CA GLU A 168 1.93 -30.81 40.37
C GLU A 168 0.90 -30.34 41.41
N ILE A 169 0.89 -30.97 42.57
CA ILE A 169 0.13 -30.54 43.74
C ILE A 169 1.09 -29.85 44.68
N VAL A 170 0.79 -28.60 45.03
CA VAL A 170 1.59 -27.80 45.96
C VAL A 170 0.76 -27.35 47.15
N GLY A 171 1.41 -27.32 48.33
CA GLY A 171 0.83 -26.76 49.53
C GLY A 171 0.84 -25.24 49.55
N LYS A 172 0.18 -24.63 50.53
CA LYS A 172 0.06 -23.18 50.74
C LYS A 172 1.41 -22.45 50.80
N ASN A 173 2.46 -23.11 51.25
CA ASN A 173 3.82 -22.55 51.36
C ASN A 173 4.64 -22.77 50.08
N GLY A 174 4.08 -23.41 49.06
CA GLY A 174 4.79 -23.76 47.85
C GLY A 174 5.53 -25.09 47.89
N ASP A 175 5.37 -25.84 48.98
CA ASP A 175 5.97 -27.19 49.14
C ASP A 175 5.31 -28.17 48.17
N ILE A 176 6.10 -28.92 47.42
CA ILE A 176 5.60 -29.91 46.48
C ILE A 176 5.09 -31.12 47.25
N VAL A 177 3.79 -31.38 47.18
CA VAL A 177 3.14 -32.55 47.83
C VAL A 177 3.22 -33.76 46.92
N ARG A 178 2.91 -33.58 45.63
CA ARG A 178 3.05 -34.59 44.58
C ARG A 178 3.40 -33.91 43.24
N SER A 179 4.13 -34.64 42.42
CA SER A 179 4.54 -34.14 41.10
C SER A 179 4.34 -35.22 40.05
N SER A 180 3.88 -34.88 38.88
CA SER A 180 3.94 -35.76 37.72
C SER A 180 5.40 -35.95 37.27
N ILE A 181 5.68 -37.05 36.57
CA ILE A 181 7.04 -37.47 36.23
C ILE A 181 7.76 -36.44 35.32
N HIS A 182 7.05 -35.50 34.74
CA HIS A 182 7.53 -34.61 33.66
C HIS A 182 7.59 -33.15 34.08
N VAL A 183 7.42 -32.80 35.34
CA VAL A 183 7.49 -31.40 35.80
C VAL A 183 8.90 -30.83 35.58
N PRO A 184 9.03 -29.67 34.91
CA PRO A 184 10.33 -29.07 34.64
C PRO A 184 11.01 -28.60 35.92
N ALA A 185 12.32 -28.75 36.00
CA ALA A 185 13.12 -28.32 37.16
C ALA A 185 13.10 -26.77 37.36
N SER A 186 12.69 -26.00 36.36
CA SER A 186 12.53 -24.56 36.41
C SER A 186 11.27 -24.13 35.66
N ALA A 187 10.51 -23.20 36.24
CA ALA A 187 9.36 -22.57 35.59
C ALA A 187 9.74 -21.61 34.42
N SER A 188 11.04 -21.34 34.24
CA SER A 188 11.52 -20.46 33.18
C SER A 188 11.22 -21.04 31.79
N GLY A 189 10.45 -20.28 31.00
CA GLY A 189 10.06 -20.70 29.66
C GLY A 189 8.72 -21.43 29.56
N TYR A 190 7.99 -21.57 30.67
CA TYR A 190 6.64 -22.13 30.72
C TYR A 190 5.64 -21.12 31.26
N ASP A 191 4.40 -21.17 30.77
CA ASP A 191 3.27 -20.52 31.42
C ASP A 191 2.80 -21.39 32.59
N VAL A 192 2.61 -20.78 33.75
CA VAL A 192 2.28 -21.49 35.00
C VAL A 192 0.93 -21.00 35.49
N PHE A 193 0.01 -21.94 35.67
CA PHE A 193 -1.33 -21.70 36.20
C PHE A 193 -1.53 -22.40 37.51
N SER A 194 -2.24 -21.77 38.45
CA SER A 194 -2.48 -22.34 39.76
C SER A 194 -3.95 -22.24 40.11
N LEU A 195 -4.56 -23.37 40.46
CA LEU A 195 -5.96 -23.51 40.89
C LEU A 195 -6.01 -24.07 42.33
N CYS A 196 -6.66 -23.34 43.23
CA CYS A 196 -6.93 -23.86 44.58
C CYS A 196 -8.11 -24.83 44.47
N PHE A 197 -7.88 -26.11 44.74
CA PHE A 197 -8.91 -27.14 44.74
C PHE A 197 -9.33 -27.56 46.15
N ASN A 198 -8.43 -27.51 47.15
CA ASN A 198 -8.76 -27.81 48.53
C ASN A 198 -8.28 -26.69 49.46
N PRO A 199 -9.13 -25.66 49.74
CA PRO A 199 -8.74 -24.53 50.59
C PRO A 199 -8.51 -24.93 52.06
N GLU A 200 -9.19 -25.95 52.58
CA GLU A 200 -9.05 -26.40 53.97
C GLU A 200 -7.68 -27.01 54.19
N ALA A 201 -7.20 -27.84 53.26
CA ALA A 201 -5.86 -28.41 53.30
C ALA A 201 -4.80 -27.46 52.73
N GLY A 202 -5.19 -26.35 52.10
CA GLY A 202 -4.31 -25.39 51.44
C GLY A 202 -3.59 -25.99 50.25
N LEU A 203 -4.27 -26.81 49.45
CA LEU A 203 -3.71 -27.50 48.29
C LEU A 203 -4.10 -26.83 47.00
N TYR A 204 -3.14 -26.75 46.06
CA TYR A 204 -3.27 -26.13 44.75
C TYR A 204 -2.77 -27.08 43.66
N TYR A 205 -3.50 -27.17 42.55
CA TYR A 205 -2.93 -27.66 41.31
C TYR A 205 -2.08 -26.56 40.69
N ARG A 206 -0.88 -26.90 40.25
CA ARG A 206 0.00 -26.06 39.48
C ARG A 206 0.29 -26.73 38.14
N ALA A 207 -0.20 -26.17 37.07
CA ALA A 207 0.00 -26.66 35.71
C ALA A 207 1.10 -25.85 35.02
N TYR A 208 2.07 -26.54 34.45
CA TYR A 208 3.12 -26.02 33.62
C TYR A 208 2.80 -26.37 32.16
N MET A 209 2.80 -25.39 31.26
CA MET A 209 2.56 -25.64 29.84
C MET A 209 3.46 -24.79 28.99
N THR A 210 3.66 -25.21 27.71
CA THR A 210 4.36 -24.38 26.71
C THR A 210 3.71 -23.03 26.61
N PRO A 211 4.51 -21.94 26.36
CA PRO A 211 3.96 -20.60 26.26
C PRO A 211 2.83 -20.51 25.23
N LEU A 212 1.70 -19.98 25.65
CA LEU A 212 0.49 -19.83 24.82
C LEU A 212 0.61 -18.73 23.76
N THR A 213 1.79 -18.07 23.66
CA THR A 213 2.06 -17.01 22.70
C THR A 213 1.81 -17.44 21.25
N GLY A 214 2.19 -18.67 20.87
CA GLY A 214 1.95 -19.21 19.53
C GLY A 214 0.46 -19.31 19.21
N HIS A 215 -0.34 -19.81 20.15
CA HIS A 215 -1.80 -19.90 20.03
C HIS A 215 -2.43 -18.51 19.91
N ILE A 216 -2.03 -17.57 20.76
CA ILE A 216 -2.52 -16.17 20.72
C ILE A 216 -2.19 -15.51 19.38
N PHE A 217 -0.98 -15.68 18.85
CA PHE A 217 -0.62 -15.15 17.53
C PHE A 217 -1.42 -15.79 16.39
N SER A 218 -1.73 -17.09 16.49
CA SER A 218 -2.58 -17.77 15.51
C SER A 218 -3.99 -17.17 15.48
N GLU A 219 -4.57 -16.90 16.63
CA GLU A 219 -5.88 -16.24 16.72
C GLU A 219 -5.85 -14.79 16.20
N MET A 220 -4.75 -14.07 16.41
CA MET A 220 -4.56 -12.72 15.90
C MET A 220 -4.27 -12.66 14.40
N ALA A 221 -3.82 -13.75 13.78
CA ALA A 221 -3.25 -13.74 12.42
C ALA A 221 -4.19 -13.09 11.38
N GLY A 222 -5.49 -13.38 11.43
CA GLY A 222 -6.47 -12.79 10.53
C GLY A 222 -6.57 -11.26 10.65
N VAL A 223 -6.58 -10.76 11.88
CA VAL A 223 -6.65 -9.32 12.16
C VAL A 223 -5.35 -8.63 11.77
N VAL A 224 -4.20 -9.22 12.11
CA VAL A 224 -2.88 -8.70 11.73
C VAL A 224 -2.76 -8.62 10.21
N PHE A 225 -3.18 -9.66 9.49
CA PHE A 225 -3.16 -9.68 8.02
C PHE A 225 -4.05 -8.59 7.42
N THR A 226 -5.29 -8.43 7.92
CA THR A 226 -6.21 -7.40 7.42
C THR A 226 -5.69 -5.99 7.68
N VAL A 227 -5.12 -5.71 8.85
CA VAL A 227 -4.49 -4.42 9.17
C VAL A 227 -3.30 -4.16 8.25
N PHE A 228 -2.44 -5.16 8.04
CA PHE A 228 -1.30 -5.03 7.13
C PHE A 228 -1.76 -4.75 5.68
N LEU A 229 -2.74 -5.49 5.17
CA LEU A 229 -3.29 -5.29 3.83
C LEU A 229 -3.87 -3.88 3.65
N LEU A 230 -4.62 -3.41 4.65
CA LEU A 230 -5.21 -2.07 4.64
C LEU A 230 -4.13 -0.98 4.64
N MET A 231 -3.10 -1.11 5.47
CA MET A 231 -1.97 -0.19 5.50
C MET A 231 -1.18 -0.18 4.18
N PHE A 232 -0.97 -1.36 3.60
CA PHE A 232 -0.28 -1.51 2.33
C PHE A 232 -1.04 -0.84 1.18
N THR A 233 -2.35 -1.09 1.07
CA THR A 233 -3.19 -0.45 0.03
C THR A 233 -3.25 1.06 0.20
N PHE A 234 -3.31 1.56 1.44
CA PHE A 234 -3.27 2.98 1.74
C PHE A 234 -1.93 3.62 1.34
N ALA A 235 -0.81 2.95 1.61
CA ALA A 235 0.52 3.41 1.20
C ALA A 235 0.68 3.48 -0.32
N LEU A 236 0.16 2.48 -1.05
CA LEU A 236 0.14 2.49 -2.52
C LEU A 236 -0.71 3.64 -3.08
N ALA A 237 -1.92 3.82 -2.56
CA ALA A 237 -2.81 4.90 -2.96
C ALA A 237 -2.17 6.28 -2.74
N PHE A 238 -1.50 6.45 -1.61
CA PHE A 238 -0.75 7.68 -1.33
C PHE A 238 0.42 7.90 -2.29
N MET A 239 1.22 6.88 -2.53
CA MET A 239 2.34 6.99 -3.46
C MET A 239 1.87 7.38 -4.87
N TYR A 240 0.75 6.82 -5.30
CA TYR A 240 0.11 7.19 -6.57
C TYR A 240 -0.36 8.65 -6.56
N LEU A 241 -1.07 9.07 -5.52
CA LEU A 241 -1.57 10.44 -5.37
C LEU A 241 -0.42 11.46 -5.34
N PHE A 242 0.61 11.18 -4.55
CA PHE A 242 1.79 12.04 -4.45
C PHE A 242 2.50 12.22 -5.79
N ARG A 243 2.71 11.13 -6.54
CA ARG A 243 3.29 11.20 -7.89
C ARG A 243 2.43 12.00 -8.85
N THR A 244 1.11 11.85 -8.76
CA THR A 244 0.17 12.57 -9.62
C THR A 244 0.19 14.08 -9.32
N VAL A 245 0.15 14.47 -8.06
CA VAL A 245 0.22 15.88 -7.64
C VAL A 245 1.56 16.51 -8.02
N ALA A 246 2.68 15.81 -7.79
CA ALA A 246 4.00 16.27 -8.20
C ALA A 246 4.09 16.51 -9.72
N ARG A 247 3.51 15.61 -10.53
CA ARG A 247 3.46 15.73 -12.00
C ARG A 247 2.59 16.91 -12.44
N LEU A 248 1.41 17.06 -11.85
CA LEU A 248 0.51 18.20 -12.17
C LEU A 248 1.19 19.54 -11.89
N ARG A 249 1.91 19.64 -10.78
CA ARG A 249 2.64 20.85 -10.40
C ARG A 249 3.75 21.19 -11.38
N THR A 250 4.54 20.20 -11.82
CA THR A 250 5.56 20.44 -12.83
C THR A 250 4.95 21.00 -14.12
N ILE A 251 3.77 20.50 -14.52
CA ILE A 251 3.05 21.00 -15.69
C ILE A 251 2.58 22.45 -15.48
N GLU A 252 2.11 22.78 -14.27
CA GLU A 252 1.66 24.15 -13.94
C GLU A 252 2.84 25.14 -13.95
N GLU A 253 3.97 24.80 -13.33
CA GLU A 253 5.19 25.61 -13.36
C GLU A 253 5.67 25.84 -14.81
N MET A 254 5.70 24.78 -15.64
CA MET A 254 6.05 24.91 -17.07
C MET A 254 5.08 25.81 -17.85
N LYS A 255 3.78 25.77 -17.52
CA LYS A 255 2.76 26.63 -18.14
C LYS A 255 2.98 28.10 -17.77
N ASP A 256 3.27 28.39 -16.50
CA ASP A 256 3.52 29.75 -16.02
C ASP A 256 4.78 30.34 -16.62
N ASP A 257 5.86 29.57 -16.69
CA ASP A 257 7.09 29.95 -17.39
C ASP A 257 6.85 30.21 -18.87
N PHE A 258 6.00 29.38 -19.52
CA PHE A 258 5.61 29.58 -20.91
C PHE A 258 4.88 30.91 -21.11
N VAL A 259 3.85 31.21 -20.30
CA VAL A 259 3.07 32.46 -20.39
C VAL A 259 3.99 33.67 -20.18
N SER A 260 4.86 33.62 -19.20
CA SER A 260 5.85 34.68 -18.91
C SER A 260 6.78 34.93 -20.11
N ASN A 261 7.37 33.87 -20.64
CA ASN A 261 8.28 33.93 -21.77
C ASN A 261 7.59 34.43 -23.05
N MET A 262 6.33 33.96 -23.30
CA MET A 262 5.54 34.41 -24.44
C MET A 262 5.22 35.90 -24.34
N THR A 263 4.85 36.38 -23.17
CA THR A 263 4.57 37.80 -22.92
C THR A 263 5.80 38.65 -23.25
N HIS A 264 6.98 38.20 -22.79
CA HIS A 264 8.23 38.90 -23.07
C HIS A 264 8.59 38.90 -24.58
N GLU A 265 8.45 37.74 -25.24
CA GLU A 265 8.77 37.58 -26.65
C GLU A 265 7.77 38.29 -27.59
N LEU A 266 6.51 38.53 -27.18
CA LEU A 266 5.55 39.35 -27.87
C LEU A 266 5.85 40.84 -27.69
N LYS A 267 6.22 41.27 -26.48
CA LYS A 267 6.50 42.67 -26.16
C LYS A 267 7.66 43.25 -26.99
N THR A 268 8.73 42.45 -27.18
CA THR A 268 9.94 42.90 -27.87
C THR A 268 9.68 43.29 -29.35
N PRO A 269 9.11 42.44 -30.27
CA PRO A 269 8.84 42.80 -31.63
C PRO A 269 7.83 43.93 -31.74
N ILE A 270 6.83 43.99 -30.85
CA ILE A 270 5.87 45.10 -30.80
C ILE A 270 6.59 46.41 -30.50
N ALA A 271 7.45 46.44 -29.50
CA ALA A 271 8.19 47.65 -29.13
C ALA A 271 9.12 48.12 -30.25
N ILE A 272 9.83 47.19 -30.93
CA ILE A 272 10.72 47.53 -32.03
C ILE A 272 9.92 48.07 -33.26
N ALA A 273 8.81 47.40 -33.60
CA ALA A 273 7.94 47.85 -34.71
C ALA A 273 7.31 49.20 -34.40
N TYR A 274 6.88 49.42 -33.16
CA TYR A 274 6.36 50.70 -32.68
C TYR A 274 7.42 51.80 -32.77
N SER A 275 8.63 51.57 -32.27
CA SER A 275 9.73 52.56 -32.31
C SER A 275 10.16 52.88 -33.75
N ALA A 276 10.16 51.89 -34.65
CA ALA A 276 10.43 52.12 -36.06
C ALA A 276 9.37 53.00 -36.73
N ASN A 277 8.09 52.76 -36.45
CA ASN A 277 7.01 53.60 -36.91
C ASN A 277 7.01 55.00 -36.29
N ASP A 278 7.31 55.11 -35.00
CA ASP A 278 7.42 56.38 -34.30
C ASP A 278 8.55 57.27 -34.88
N ALA A 279 9.69 56.64 -35.21
CA ALA A 279 10.79 57.31 -35.90
C ALA A 279 10.40 57.85 -37.27
N LEU A 280 9.52 57.16 -37.99
CA LEU A 280 9.02 57.61 -39.28
C LEU A 280 7.99 58.75 -39.19
N LEU A 281 7.16 58.75 -38.12
CA LEU A 281 6.07 59.70 -37.94
C LEU A 281 6.51 60.99 -37.24
N ASN A 282 7.35 60.89 -36.23
CA ASN A 282 7.63 62.01 -35.34
C ASN A 282 9.08 62.53 -35.41
N TYR A 283 9.94 61.90 -36.23
CA TYR A 283 11.35 62.29 -36.41
C TYR A 283 11.67 62.38 -37.92
N ASP A 284 12.73 63.07 -38.27
CA ASP A 284 13.15 63.31 -39.68
C ASP A 284 13.49 62.07 -40.49
N ALA A 285 13.36 60.87 -39.92
CA ALA A 285 13.60 59.60 -40.60
C ALA A 285 12.64 59.40 -41.80
N GLY A 286 11.42 59.95 -41.76
CA GLY A 286 10.43 59.88 -42.82
C GLY A 286 10.80 60.71 -44.08
N ASN A 287 11.58 61.77 -43.92
CA ASN A 287 12.01 62.66 -45.00
C ASN A 287 13.24 62.14 -45.74
N ASN A 288 14.01 61.18 -45.19
CA ASN A 288 15.16 60.55 -45.83
C ASN A 288 14.74 59.23 -46.49
N PRO A 289 14.76 59.07 -47.81
CA PRO A 289 14.32 57.85 -48.47
C PRO A 289 15.02 56.57 -48.03
N ALA A 290 16.34 56.61 -47.76
CA ALA A 290 17.10 55.43 -47.27
C ALA A 290 16.71 55.02 -45.86
N LYS A 291 16.57 55.99 -44.94
CA LYS A 291 16.14 55.69 -43.58
C LYS A 291 14.69 55.19 -43.53
N ARG A 292 13.80 55.77 -44.37
CA ARG A 292 12.43 55.34 -44.48
C ARG A 292 12.32 53.88 -44.89
N GLU A 293 13.07 53.47 -45.90
CA GLU A 293 13.12 52.09 -46.37
C GLU A 293 13.67 51.14 -45.26
N GLU A 294 14.72 51.56 -44.57
CA GLU A 294 15.31 50.82 -43.45
C GLU A 294 14.29 50.60 -42.32
N TYR A 295 13.64 51.66 -41.81
CA TYR A 295 12.66 51.52 -40.71
C TYR A 295 11.40 50.77 -41.11
N LEU A 296 10.92 50.91 -42.32
CA LEU A 296 9.80 50.11 -42.88
C LEU A 296 10.18 48.62 -42.94
N THR A 297 11.41 48.34 -43.34
CA THR A 297 11.94 46.98 -43.41
C THR A 297 12.02 46.35 -42.01
N ILE A 298 12.51 47.11 -41.01
CA ILE A 298 12.56 46.69 -39.61
C ILE A 298 11.16 46.41 -39.10
N ALA A 299 10.20 47.33 -39.29
CA ALA A 299 8.83 47.18 -38.84
C ALA A 299 8.16 45.93 -39.46
N ASN A 300 8.29 45.76 -40.79
CA ASN A 300 7.77 44.60 -41.49
C ASN A 300 8.38 43.28 -41.01
N LYS A 301 9.68 43.24 -40.79
CA LYS A 301 10.36 42.05 -40.22
C LYS A 301 9.82 41.69 -38.86
N GLN A 302 9.55 42.68 -37.99
CA GLN A 302 9.02 42.41 -36.65
C GLN A 302 7.54 41.98 -36.67
N LEU A 303 6.71 42.57 -37.55
CA LEU A 303 5.32 42.19 -37.75
C LEU A 303 5.19 40.77 -38.32
N ARG A 304 6.04 40.38 -39.26
CA ARG A 304 6.10 39.02 -39.80
C ARG A 304 6.46 38.02 -38.66
N ARG A 305 7.45 38.35 -37.85
CA ARG A 305 7.84 37.55 -36.69
C ARG A 305 6.71 37.41 -35.66
N LEU A 306 5.94 38.49 -35.44
CA LEU A 306 4.77 38.45 -34.58
C LEU A 306 3.70 37.50 -35.12
N GLY A 307 3.46 37.52 -36.45
CA GLY A 307 2.54 36.60 -37.13
C GLY A 307 2.95 35.12 -36.89
N GLU A 308 4.22 34.79 -37.11
CA GLU A 308 4.77 33.43 -36.86
C GLU A 308 4.58 32.97 -35.40
N LEU A 309 4.73 33.91 -34.46
CA LEU A 309 4.47 33.66 -33.03
C LEU A 309 3.01 33.33 -32.75
N VAL A 310 2.09 34.16 -33.31
CA VAL A 310 0.65 33.97 -33.15
C VAL A 310 0.19 32.66 -33.78
N GLU A 311 0.68 32.34 -34.99
CA GLU A 311 0.37 31.06 -35.64
C GLU A 311 0.85 29.86 -34.80
N SER A 312 2.02 29.94 -34.19
CA SER A 312 2.56 28.89 -33.29
C SER A 312 1.66 28.68 -32.07
N ILE A 313 1.11 29.77 -31.50
CA ILE A 313 0.18 29.71 -30.36
C ILE A 313 -1.17 29.11 -30.80
N LEU A 314 -1.67 29.52 -31.96
CA LEU A 314 -2.95 29.05 -32.52
C LEU A 314 -2.86 27.55 -32.85
N ALA A 315 -1.79 27.10 -33.47
CA ALA A 315 -1.55 25.68 -33.76
C ALA A 315 -1.62 24.83 -32.49
N MET A 316 -1.07 25.34 -31.37
CA MET A 316 -1.17 24.70 -30.07
C MET A 316 -2.61 24.69 -29.50
N SER A 317 -3.40 25.73 -29.75
CA SER A 317 -4.79 25.84 -29.26
C SER A 317 -5.75 24.95 -30.06
N MET A 318 -5.53 24.85 -31.37
CA MET A 318 -6.37 24.06 -32.28
C MET A 318 -6.23 22.54 -32.04
N GLU A 319 -5.10 22.09 -31.53
CA GLU A 319 -4.87 20.69 -31.16
C GLU A 319 -5.84 20.15 -30.09
N ARG A 320 -6.33 21.02 -29.20
CA ARG A 320 -7.39 20.66 -28.23
C ARG A 320 -8.72 20.29 -28.87
N ARG A 321 -8.97 20.72 -30.08
CA ARG A 321 -10.18 20.35 -30.82
C ARG A 321 -9.94 19.00 -31.48
N ARG A 322 -10.64 17.98 -31.03
CA ARG A 322 -10.69 16.60 -31.59
C ARG A 322 -11.06 16.57 -33.10
N SER A 323 -11.34 17.70 -33.71
CA SER A 323 -11.87 17.87 -35.05
C SER A 323 -10.84 18.21 -36.15
N MET A 324 -9.51 18.07 -35.85
CA MET A 324 -8.51 18.26 -36.88
C MET A 324 -8.54 17.08 -37.84
N GLN A 325 -9.14 17.26 -39.01
CA GLN A 325 -9.13 16.31 -40.12
C GLN A 325 -7.82 16.46 -40.88
N LEU A 326 -7.02 15.39 -40.95
CA LEU A 326 -5.81 15.35 -41.76
C LEU A 326 -6.19 15.07 -43.21
N LYS A 327 -5.63 15.82 -44.14
CA LYS A 327 -5.78 15.58 -45.57
C LYS A 327 -4.64 14.65 -46.03
N MET A 328 -4.88 13.36 -45.95
CA MET A 328 -3.88 12.36 -46.29
C MET A 328 -3.71 12.27 -47.81
N GLU A 329 -2.47 12.43 -48.31
CA GLU A 329 -2.09 12.27 -49.69
C GLU A 329 -0.74 11.54 -49.81
N ARG A 330 -0.50 10.90 -50.96
CA ARG A 330 0.80 10.27 -51.24
C ARG A 330 1.82 11.31 -51.65
N ILE A 331 2.84 11.53 -50.84
CA ILE A 331 3.87 12.53 -50.99
C ILE A 331 5.18 11.86 -51.43
N PRO A 332 5.75 12.23 -52.61
CA PRO A 332 7.10 11.80 -52.95
C PRO A 332 8.13 12.48 -52.03
N LEU A 333 8.77 11.68 -51.16
CA LEU A 333 9.52 12.25 -50.05
C LEU A 333 10.77 13.02 -50.48
N ARG A 334 11.54 12.49 -51.44
CA ARG A 334 12.80 13.17 -51.86
C ARG A 334 12.59 14.60 -52.33
N PRO A 335 11.77 14.86 -53.38
CA PRO A 335 11.57 16.25 -53.85
C PRO A 335 10.93 17.13 -52.77
N PHE A 336 10.05 16.57 -51.94
CA PHE A 336 9.40 17.31 -50.86
C PHE A 336 10.41 17.74 -49.77
N VAL A 337 11.29 16.83 -49.33
CA VAL A 337 12.31 17.13 -48.32
C VAL A 337 13.39 18.09 -48.88
N GLU A 338 13.77 17.92 -50.15
CA GLU A 338 14.69 18.85 -50.85
C GLU A 338 14.14 20.27 -50.93
N GLU A 339 12.86 20.47 -51.21
CA GLU A 339 12.22 21.79 -51.22
C GLU A 339 12.35 22.46 -49.84
N ILE A 340 12.08 21.73 -48.74
CA ILE A 340 12.22 22.24 -47.36
C ILE A 340 13.68 22.55 -47.07
N ALA A 341 14.61 21.65 -47.40
CA ALA A 341 16.04 21.81 -47.17
C ALA A 341 16.62 23.01 -47.92
N ALA A 342 16.20 23.22 -49.19
CA ALA A 342 16.62 24.35 -50.00
C ALA A 342 16.22 25.69 -49.38
N ALA A 343 14.97 25.79 -48.86
CA ALA A 343 14.50 26.98 -48.15
C ALA A 343 15.36 27.32 -46.92
N GLN A 344 15.81 26.28 -46.19
CA GLN A 344 16.64 26.45 -44.98
C GLN A 344 18.11 26.77 -45.29
N ARG A 345 18.67 26.24 -46.39
CA ARG A 345 20.04 26.60 -46.88
C ARG A 345 20.17 28.07 -47.23
N MET A 346 19.07 28.76 -47.59
CA MET A 346 19.08 30.18 -47.91
C MET A 346 19.24 31.12 -46.71
N ARG A 347 19.17 30.61 -45.49
CA ARG A 347 19.40 31.41 -44.28
C ARG A 347 20.85 31.85 -44.18
N LYS A 348 21.10 33.17 -44.05
CA LYS A 348 22.42 33.78 -44.02
C LYS A 348 23.08 33.86 -42.63
N GLU A 349 22.34 33.42 -41.60
CA GLU A 349 22.75 33.61 -40.19
C GLU A 349 23.87 32.64 -39.75
N LYS A 350 23.97 31.46 -40.37
CA LYS A 350 24.95 30.40 -40.06
C LYS A 350 25.41 29.71 -41.36
N ALA A 351 26.56 29.05 -41.33
CA ALA A 351 26.99 28.15 -42.40
C ALA A 351 26.20 26.82 -42.28
N ILE A 352 25.16 26.64 -43.09
CA ILE A 352 24.26 25.51 -43.02
C ILE A 352 24.50 24.56 -44.19
N THR A 353 24.82 23.30 -43.87
CA THR A 353 24.89 22.18 -44.83
C THR A 353 23.76 21.21 -44.50
N ILE A 354 22.93 20.87 -45.47
CA ILE A 354 21.88 19.88 -45.32
C ILE A 354 22.03 18.86 -46.44
N ASP A 355 22.33 17.61 -46.05
CA ASP A 355 22.45 16.48 -46.96
C ASP A 355 21.17 15.63 -46.92
N VAL A 356 20.57 15.39 -48.08
CA VAL A 356 19.35 14.61 -48.21
C VAL A 356 19.66 13.30 -48.94
N SER A 357 19.48 12.18 -48.24
CA SER A 357 19.70 10.84 -48.78
C SER A 357 18.40 10.01 -48.68
N ILE A 358 17.53 10.20 -49.65
CA ILE A 358 16.22 9.54 -49.78
C ILE A 358 16.12 8.96 -51.20
N PRO A 359 15.79 7.67 -51.39
CA PRO A 359 15.56 7.09 -52.72
C PRO A 359 14.37 7.75 -53.42
N ASP A 360 14.49 7.93 -54.75
CA ASP A 360 13.43 8.59 -55.56
C ASP A 360 12.07 7.88 -55.52
N SER A 361 12.10 6.56 -55.30
CA SER A 361 10.89 5.72 -55.21
C SER A 361 10.15 5.86 -53.89
N THR A 362 10.71 6.58 -52.89
CA THR A 362 10.15 6.66 -51.55
C THR A 362 8.96 7.62 -51.49
N THR A 363 7.82 7.08 -51.05
CA THR A 363 6.60 7.88 -50.82
C THR A 363 6.10 7.69 -49.39
N ALA A 364 5.38 8.65 -48.85
CA ALA A 364 4.67 8.54 -47.57
C ALA A 364 3.23 8.99 -47.73
N LEU A 365 2.30 8.32 -47.07
CA LEU A 365 0.91 8.75 -46.98
C LEU A 365 0.78 9.72 -45.80
N SER A 366 0.65 11.01 -46.03
CA SER A 366 0.68 12.05 -45.01
C SER A 366 -0.09 13.30 -45.44
N ASP A 367 -0.34 14.17 -44.48
CA ASP A 367 -0.77 15.54 -44.78
C ASP A 367 0.44 16.41 -45.09
N LYS A 368 0.49 16.96 -46.31
CA LYS A 368 1.62 17.71 -46.83
C LYS A 368 2.00 18.92 -45.96
N VAL A 369 1.00 19.67 -45.48
CA VAL A 369 1.22 20.87 -44.67
C VAL A 369 1.78 20.50 -43.30
N HIS A 370 1.19 19.49 -42.67
CA HIS A 370 1.63 19.07 -41.36
C HIS A 370 2.99 18.36 -41.39
N LEU A 371 3.29 17.58 -42.43
CA LEU A 371 4.61 16.96 -42.58
C LEU A 371 5.69 18.04 -42.84
N ALA A 372 5.39 19.08 -43.65
CA ALA A 372 6.30 20.20 -43.82
C ALA A 372 6.61 20.91 -42.51
N ASN A 373 5.59 21.13 -41.67
CA ASN A 373 5.75 21.75 -40.37
C ASN A 373 6.55 20.84 -39.38
N VAL A 374 6.33 19.53 -39.43
CA VAL A 374 7.09 18.56 -38.62
C VAL A 374 8.59 18.61 -38.97
N LEU A 375 8.91 18.46 -40.25
CA LEU A 375 10.30 18.51 -40.72
C LEU A 375 10.94 19.87 -40.48
N GLY A 376 10.17 20.95 -40.76
CA GLY A 376 10.59 22.33 -40.50
C GLY A 376 10.98 22.54 -39.02
N ASN A 377 10.17 22.04 -38.09
CA ASN A 377 10.48 22.12 -36.64
C ASN A 377 11.75 21.35 -36.26
N LEU A 378 11.96 20.15 -36.82
CA LEU A 378 13.18 19.36 -36.51
C LEU A 378 14.43 20.03 -37.08
N ILE A 379 14.37 20.53 -38.34
CA ILE A 379 15.50 21.25 -38.99
C ILE A 379 15.77 22.57 -38.26
N ASP A 380 14.74 23.34 -37.92
CA ASP A 380 14.88 24.60 -37.19
C ASP A 380 15.51 24.38 -35.79
N ASN A 381 15.14 23.30 -35.08
CA ASN A 381 15.80 22.90 -33.84
C ASN A 381 17.28 22.56 -34.08
N ALA A 382 17.60 21.79 -35.12
CA ALA A 382 18.98 21.46 -35.48
C ALA A 382 19.82 22.71 -35.72
N ILE A 383 19.28 23.70 -36.45
CA ILE A 383 19.94 25.00 -36.73
C ILE A 383 20.10 25.82 -35.44
N LYS A 384 19.08 25.90 -34.62
CA LYS A 384 19.08 26.68 -33.36
C LYS A 384 20.10 26.18 -32.37
N TYR A 385 20.18 24.85 -32.17
CA TYR A 385 21.00 24.22 -31.16
C TYR A 385 22.38 23.77 -31.67
N SER A 386 22.75 24.11 -32.89
CA SER A 386 24.11 23.93 -33.43
C SER A 386 24.95 25.19 -33.30
N GLY A 387 26.26 25.05 -33.38
CA GLY A 387 27.22 26.14 -33.39
C GLY A 387 27.18 26.97 -34.72
N ASN A 388 28.31 27.62 -35.07
CA ASN A 388 28.42 28.44 -36.30
C ASN A 388 28.39 27.60 -37.58
N ARG A 389 28.80 26.33 -37.52
CA ARG A 389 28.74 25.35 -38.61
C ARG A 389 27.64 24.33 -38.28
N VAL A 390 26.61 24.31 -39.08
CA VAL A 390 25.47 23.43 -38.94
C VAL A 390 25.56 22.35 -40.00
N ALA A 391 25.65 21.10 -39.61
CA ALA A 391 25.58 19.95 -40.51
C ALA A 391 24.32 19.14 -40.14
N ILE A 392 23.40 18.99 -41.09
CA ILE A 392 22.17 18.23 -40.93
C ILE A 392 22.17 17.14 -42.00
N ALA A 393 21.93 15.89 -41.60
CA ALA A 393 21.75 14.78 -42.53
C ALA A 393 20.31 14.26 -42.42
N ILE A 394 19.62 14.16 -43.56
CA ILE A 394 18.25 13.65 -43.61
C ILE A 394 18.24 12.35 -44.40
N TYR A 395 17.91 11.26 -43.75
CA TYR A 395 17.78 9.93 -44.37
C TYR A 395 16.31 9.55 -44.40
N GLY A 396 15.89 8.90 -45.49
CA GLY A 396 14.52 8.39 -45.60
C GLY A 396 14.48 7.05 -46.32
N ASN A 397 13.53 6.22 -45.91
CA ASN A 397 13.18 4.96 -46.58
C ASN A 397 11.67 4.71 -46.47
N HIS A 398 11.21 3.54 -46.90
CA HIS A 398 9.78 3.16 -46.76
C HIS A 398 9.29 3.04 -45.32
N ASP A 399 10.18 2.89 -44.33
CA ASP A 399 9.83 2.73 -42.93
C ASP A 399 9.81 4.06 -42.15
N GLY A 400 10.45 5.12 -42.68
CA GLY A 400 10.50 6.38 -41.96
C GLY A 400 11.52 7.42 -42.50
N ILE A 401 11.64 8.51 -41.72
CA ILE A 401 12.58 9.60 -41.97
C ILE A 401 13.42 9.81 -40.70
N THR A 402 14.72 10.02 -40.88
CA THR A 402 15.64 10.36 -39.82
C THR A 402 16.32 11.69 -40.07
N VAL A 403 16.34 12.57 -39.09
CA VAL A 403 17.01 13.88 -39.13
C VAL A 403 18.13 13.83 -38.06
N ALA A 404 19.37 13.94 -38.52
CA ALA A 404 20.54 13.96 -37.65
C ALA A 404 21.23 15.34 -37.72
N ASP A 405 21.66 15.85 -36.56
CA ASP A 405 22.35 17.13 -36.43
C ASP A 405 23.68 16.99 -35.64
N ASN A 406 24.57 17.94 -35.85
CA ASN A 406 25.82 18.09 -35.10
C ASN A 406 25.74 19.14 -33.99
N GLY A 407 24.58 19.32 -33.40
CA GLY A 407 24.33 20.31 -32.36
C GLY A 407 24.94 19.96 -31.01
N ILE A 408 24.55 20.72 -29.99
CA ILE A 408 25.03 20.56 -28.61
C ILE A 408 24.57 19.25 -27.94
N GLY A 409 23.69 18.50 -28.59
CA GLY A 409 23.08 17.31 -28.01
C GLY A 409 22.12 17.58 -26.85
N ILE A 410 21.60 16.51 -26.29
CA ILE A 410 20.55 16.56 -25.27
C ILE A 410 20.96 15.66 -24.10
N PRO A 411 21.00 16.18 -22.85
CA PRO A 411 21.27 15.37 -21.67
C PRO A 411 20.29 14.21 -21.52
N ALA A 412 20.79 13.02 -21.20
CA ALA A 412 19.98 11.78 -21.07
C ALA A 412 18.77 11.94 -20.15
N LYS A 413 18.92 12.69 -19.05
CA LYS A 413 17.84 13.00 -18.10
C LYS A 413 16.69 13.81 -18.70
N SER A 414 16.93 14.54 -19.81
CA SER A 414 15.96 15.38 -20.49
C SER A 414 15.19 14.65 -21.60
N ILE A 415 15.75 13.58 -22.16
CA ILE A 415 15.17 12.82 -23.26
C ILE A 415 13.72 12.36 -23.00
N PRO A 416 13.36 11.81 -21.82
CA PRO A 416 11.98 11.36 -21.56
C PRO A 416 10.93 12.49 -21.57
N TYR A 417 11.37 13.73 -21.44
CA TYR A 417 10.48 14.90 -21.29
C TYR A 417 10.43 15.79 -22.53
N LEU A 418 11.27 15.53 -23.54
CA LEU A 418 11.43 16.39 -24.73
C LEU A 418 10.15 16.69 -25.48
N PHE A 419 9.24 15.72 -25.50
CA PHE A 419 7.96 15.83 -26.20
C PHE A 419 6.83 16.34 -25.29
N ASN A 420 7.14 16.66 -24.02
CA ASN A 420 6.15 17.25 -23.13
C ASN A 420 5.89 18.71 -23.49
N LYS A 421 4.64 19.11 -23.36
CA LYS A 421 4.20 20.49 -23.64
C LYS A 421 4.96 21.47 -22.73
N PHE A 422 5.49 22.54 -23.31
CA PHE A 422 6.25 23.59 -22.63
C PHE A 422 7.63 23.17 -22.11
N TYR A 423 8.05 21.90 -22.29
CA TYR A 423 9.33 21.44 -21.80
C TYR A 423 10.49 22.07 -22.60
N ARG A 424 11.49 22.53 -21.88
CA ARG A 424 12.78 22.99 -22.38
C ARG A 424 13.89 22.36 -21.57
N VAL A 425 14.98 21.97 -22.26
CA VAL A 425 16.17 21.46 -21.56
C VAL A 425 16.76 22.61 -20.74
N PRO A 426 16.95 22.45 -19.41
CA PRO A 426 17.58 23.49 -18.58
C PRO A 426 19.05 23.62 -18.96
N HIS A 427 19.45 24.74 -19.53
CA HIS A 427 20.83 25.03 -19.92
C HIS A 427 21.40 26.16 -19.05
N GLY A 428 21.51 25.98 -17.74
CA GLY A 428 22.12 26.97 -16.85
C GLY A 428 21.68 28.43 -17.17
N ASN A 429 22.61 29.38 -17.10
CA ASN A 429 22.35 30.81 -17.36
C ASN A 429 22.36 31.20 -18.86
N ARG A 430 22.43 30.26 -19.83
CA ARG A 430 22.37 30.54 -21.25
C ARG A 430 20.91 30.59 -21.73
N GLN A 431 20.26 31.73 -21.54
CA GLN A 431 18.96 32.07 -22.12
C GLN A 431 19.02 32.40 -23.65
N ASP A 432 20.19 32.21 -24.28
CA ASP A 432 20.47 32.73 -25.63
C ASP A 432 19.75 31.99 -26.77
N VAL A 433 19.20 30.80 -26.54
CA VAL A 433 18.45 30.09 -27.59
C VAL A 433 16.96 30.30 -27.43
N ARG A 434 16.39 31.12 -28.30
CA ARG A 434 14.96 31.43 -28.32
C ARG A 434 14.13 30.21 -28.71
N GLY A 435 13.10 29.90 -27.91
CA GLY A 435 12.17 28.79 -28.20
C GLY A 435 11.11 28.63 -27.11
N TYR A 436 9.92 28.13 -27.51
CA TYR A 436 8.72 28.12 -26.66
C TYR A 436 8.44 26.77 -26.02
N GLY A 437 9.24 25.73 -26.30
CA GLY A 437 8.99 24.36 -25.81
C GLY A 437 7.72 23.73 -26.44
N ILE A 438 7.28 24.22 -27.60
CA ILE A 438 6.06 23.76 -28.29
C ILE A 438 6.40 22.90 -29.50
N GLY A 439 7.52 23.18 -30.20
CA GLY A 439 7.82 22.56 -31.48
C GLY A 439 7.87 21.05 -31.47
N LEU A 440 8.61 20.43 -30.50
CA LEU A 440 8.69 18.97 -30.39
C LEU A 440 7.38 18.34 -29.89
N TYR A 441 6.63 19.04 -29.06
CA TYR A 441 5.29 18.62 -28.66
C TYR A 441 4.34 18.57 -29.83
N TYR A 442 4.34 19.62 -30.67
CA TYR A 442 3.57 19.66 -31.93
C TYR A 442 3.97 18.50 -32.86
N VAL A 443 5.28 18.28 -33.06
CA VAL A 443 5.80 17.15 -33.83
C VAL A 443 5.20 15.83 -33.33
N LYS A 444 5.33 15.55 -32.07
CA LYS A 444 4.81 14.30 -31.47
C LYS A 444 3.30 14.17 -31.66
N SER A 445 2.56 15.24 -31.42
CA SER A 445 1.11 15.23 -31.49
C SER A 445 0.58 15.00 -32.91
N ILE A 446 1.20 15.61 -33.94
CA ILE A 446 0.83 15.39 -35.34
C ILE A 446 1.19 13.96 -35.78
N LEU A 447 2.36 13.48 -35.42
CA LEU A 447 2.78 12.11 -35.73
C LEU A 447 1.86 11.07 -35.10
N ASP A 448 1.47 11.28 -33.84
CA ASP A 448 0.51 10.39 -33.16
C ASP A 448 -0.86 10.35 -33.87
N LYS A 449 -1.33 11.48 -34.39
CA LYS A 449 -2.57 11.55 -35.22
C LYS A 449 -2.43 10.84 -36.55
N MET A 450 -1.23 10.80 -37.13
CA MET A 450 -0.92 10.04 -38.35
C MET A 450 -0.68 8.55 -38.07
N GLY A 451 -0.72 8.10 -36.79
CA GLY A 451 -0.33 6.75 -36.38
C GLY A 451 1.18 6.48 -36.44
N TRP A 452 1.99 7.52 -36.57
CA TRP A 452 3.44 7.46 -36.68
C TRP A 452 4.10 7.62 -35.31
N THR A 453 5.34 7.13 -35.19
CA THR A 453 6.10 7.28 -33.94
C THR A 453 7.38 8.07 -34.17
N ILE A 454 7.84 8.78 -33.12
CA ILE A 454 9.12 9.48 -33.11
C ILE A 454 9.97 9.00 -31.95
N ALA A 455 11.26 8.75 -32.23
CA ALA A 455 12.29 8.43 -31.26
C ALA A 455 13.46 9.41 -31.39
N VAL A 456 14.19 9.62 -30.29
CA VAL A 456 15.38 10.46 -30.28
C VAL A 456 16.54 9.70 -29.64
N LYS A 457 17.72 9.79 -30.27
CA LYS A 457 19.00 9.39 -29.70
C LYS A 457 19.91 10.62 -29.71
N SER A 458 20.49 10.96 -28.60
CA SER A 458 21.36 12.13 -28.49
C SER A 458 22.39 11.93 -27.39
N THR A 459 23.59 12.44 -27.63
CA THR A 459 24.68 12.53 -26.65
C THR A 459 25.05 14.00 -26.50
N GLU A 460 25.19 14.46 -25.28
CA GLU A 460 25.59 15.84 -25.00
C GLU A 460 26.97 16.13 -25.59
N GLY A 461 27.09 17.16 -26.42
CA GLY A 461 28.29 17.53 -27.14
C GLY A 461 28.47 16.90 -28.53
N GLU A 462 27.66 15.90 -28.92
CA GLU A 462 27.84 15.15 -30.19
C GLU A 462 26.72 15.41 -31.20
N GLY A 463 25.54 15.92 -30.74
CA GLY A 463 24.37 16.16 -31.58
C GLY A 463 23.19 15.27 -31.25
N SER A 464 22.17 15.32 -32.14
CA SER A 464 20.92 14.57 -31.95
C SER A 464 20.47 13.89 -33.22
N VAL A 465 19.78 12.74 -33.06
CA VAL A 465 19.19 11.95 -34.14
C VAL A 465 17.71 11.74 -33.82
N PHE A 466 16.84 12.35 -34.59
CA PHE A 466 15.39 12.19 -34.53
C PHE A 466 14.94 11.22 -35.62
N THR A 467 14.30 10.12 -35.24
CA THR A 467 13.80 9.10 -36.16
C THR A 467 12.28 9.02 -36.09
N ILE A 468 11.63 9.33 -37.20
CA ILE A 468 10.18 9.19 -37.43
C ILE A 468 9.96 7.85 -38.10
N LYS A 469 9.11 6.98 -37.54
CA LYS A 469 8.69 5.72 -38.16
C LYS A 469 7.27 5.84 -38.64
N PHE A 470 7.02 5.44 -39.85
CA PHE A 470 5.70 5.41 -40.47
C PHE A 470 4.88 4.22 -39.89
N SER A 471 3.55 4.34 -39.91
CA SER A 471 2.69 3.19 -39.60
C SER A 471 2.84 2.13 -40.66
N LYS A 472 2.84 0.87 -40.25
CA LYS A 472 2.85 -0.27 -41.21
C LYS A 472 1.46 -0.60 -41.72
N ASP A 473 0.41 -0.05 -41.12
CA ASP A 473 -0.97 -0.25 -41.55
C ASP A 473 -1.29 0.79 -42.62
N GLU A 474 -1.20 0.39 -43.90
CA GLU A 474 -1.92 1.05 -44.95
C GLU A 474 -3.43 0.80 -44.73
N PRO A 475 -4.29 1.84 -44.71
CA PRO A 475 -5.73 1.62 -44.71
C PRO A 475 -6.20 0.97 -45.99
#